data_03c6bbc616685cbde5d8fabeed9f6701
#
_entry.id   03c6bbc616685cbde5d8fabeed9f6701
#
_cell.length_a   1.000
_cell.length_b   1.000
_cell.length_c   1.000
_cell.angle_alpha   90.00
_cell.angle_beta   90.00
_cell.angle_gamma   90.00
#
_symmetry.space_group_name_H-M   'P 1'
#
loop_
_entity.id
_entity.type
_entity.pdbx_description
1 polymer ?
#
loop_
_entity_poly.entity_id
_entity_poly.type
_entity_poly.pdbx_seq_one_letter_code
_entity_poly.pdbx_strand_id
1 'polypeptide(L)'
;MTHKVERDLIKTDLFQAVNGAWLETAVIPDDKPTTGGFSDLADKVEADLMKDLADLIDQPDSLTKMQKEMVAYYQLALDKEGRTALGMSPLRPYIERIQALTSVADLTEWAKTGILEGLPGPFGLGVIQDMADSNRYVVHLGRPGLILPDRTYYEPDHAQGQQLLAVYRQVALDLLALLGLDAKEAVELVTAGMAFDARLAPYTLSKEEAAEYVVFHNPRKLDQVAAYSDQIDFKAVLESVLGGLPETLNVGEPKFFEAFKELVDQADLTELKAWLTLRLVTGATSYLSEEARAISHRMTQALTGNPAMRPFEKLAYSHVNQAFDQVLGDFYAQRYFGPEAKEDVTQMVKNMIAIYQKRLETKEWLSPATREKAILKLQKMDLLVGYPDKIPPVYEELVVGDRNFFQASIFFTQVATRYNLSKWNKPVDRDLWEISANTVNAYYDPSNNLICFPAAILQAPFYSLQQSASANYGGIGAVIAHEISHAFDNNGAQFDETGSLSNWWTEEDLAHFNSLADKMIKLWDGIPFGDGKINGTLTVSENIADAGGLSCALEATQALPDADLEDFFFNWARVWCRKARPEYINLLLNIDVHSPGELRANMAPKNLAAFYETFGIEPGDAMYLAPEDRVTIW
;
A
#
# COMPACT_ATOMS: atom_id res chain seq x y z
N MET A 1 3.30 4.09 25.98
CA MET A 1 3.69 5.05 27.05
C MET A 1 2.55 6.02 27.25
N THR A 2 1.97 6.09 28.44
CA THR A 2 0.89 7.04 28.76
C THR A 2 1.56 8.36 29.19
N HIS A 3 1.74 9.27 28.23
CA HIS A 3 2.12 10.64 28.56
C HIS A 3 0.93 11.37 29.20
N LYS A 4 1.23 12.36 30.05
CA LYS A 4 0.21 13.18 30.69
C LYS A 4 -0.53 14.01 29.64
N VAL A 5 -1.85 13.91 29.61
CA VAL A 5 -2.70 14.69 28.71
C VAL A 5 -2.75 16.15 29.21
N GLU A 6 -2.50 17.10 28.31
CA GLU A 6 -2.63 18.53 28.59
C GLU A 6 -4.06 19.01 28.35
N ARG A 7 -4.91 18.86 29.36
CA ARG A 7 -6.36 19.07 29.27
C ARG A 7 -6.77 20.45 28.74
N ASP A 8 -5.98 21.49 29.03
CA ASP A 8 -6.27 22.85 28.59
C ASP A 8 -6.17 23.02 27.06
N LEU A 9 -5.43 22.13 26.40
CA LEU A 9 -5.28 22.14 24.94
C LEU A 9 -6.39 21.38 24.21
N ILE A 10 -7.20 20.54 24.88
CA ILE A 10 -8.22 19.70 24.21
C ILE A 10 -9.19 20.52 23.36
N LYS A 11 -9.58 21.70 23.85
CA LYS A 11 -10.50 22.61 23.15
C LYS A 11 -9.89 23.26 21.89
N THR A 12 -8.55 23.25 21.82
CA THR A 12 -7.80 23.84 20.70
C THR A 12 -7.31 22.78 19.74
N ASP A 13 -6.75 21.69 20.26
CA ASP A 13 -6.08 20.63 19.50
C ASP A 13 -5.99 19.35 20.36
N LEU A 14 -6.79 18.34 20.03
CA LEU A 14 -6.81 17.06 20.74
C LEU A 14 -5.51 16.30 20.52
N PHE A 15 -4.96 16.32 19.32
CA PHE A 15 -3.71 15.63 19.00
C PHE A 15 -2.56 16.17 19.84
N GLN A 16 -2.41 17.49 19.90
CA GLN A 16 -1.39 18.14 20.72
C GLN A 16 -1.63 17.94 22.22
N ALA A 17 -2.88 17.99 22.67
CA ALA A 17 -3.24 17.74 24.07
C ALA A 17 -2.76 16.35 24.55
N VAL A 18 -2.90 15.34 23.69
CA VAL A 18 -2.56 13.94 24.03
C VAL A 18 -1.11 13.60 23.74
N ASN A 19 -0.55 14.11 22.64
CA ASN A 19 0.75 13.69 22.10
C ASN A 19 1.85 14.75 22.25
N GLY A 20 1.53 16.00 22.66
CA GLY A 20 2.47 17.13 22.69
C GLY A 20 3.74 16.84 23.47
N ALA A 21 3.62 16.32 24.69
CA ALA A 21 4.78 15.95 25.52
C ALA A 21 5.69 14.87 24.87
N TRP A 22 5.10 13.95 24.10
CA TRP A 22 5.88 12.98 23.32
C TRP A 22 6.55 13.64 22.11
N LEU A 23 5.84 14.50 21.39
CA LEU A 23 6.37 15.20 20.22
C LEU A 23 7.59 16.07 20.53
N GLU A 24 7.63 16.69 21.72
CA GLU A 24 8.77 17.49 22.18
C GLU A 24 10.06 16.66 22.33
N THR A 25 9.93 15.40 22.74
CA THR A 25 11.06 14.51 23.04
C THR A 25 11.33 13.48 21.96
N ALA A 26 10.36 13.22 21.07
CA ALA A 26 10.48 12.22 20.02
C ALA A 26 11.57 12.59 19.01
N VAL A 27 12.45 11.64 18.75
CA VAL A 27 13.52 11.74 17.75
C VAL A 27 13.19 10.79 16.61
N ILE A 28 13.12 11.32 15.39
CA ILE A 28 13.00 10.49 14.20
C ILE A 28 14.36 9.84 13.94
N PRO A 29 14.46 8.50 13.89
CA PRO A 29 15.73 7.84 13.54
C PRO A 29 16.26 8.32 12.19
N ASP A 30 17.59 8.39 12.05
CA ASP A 30 18.21 8.92 10.84
C ASP A 30 17.91 8.08 9.58
N ASP A 31 17.66 6.80 9.74
CA ASP A 31 17.31 5.87 8.66
C ASP A 31 15.81 5.85 8.32
N LYS A 32 15.00 6.74 8.95
CA LYS A 32 13.53 6.74 8.82
C LYS A 32 12.97 8.12 8.49
N PRO A 33 11.79 8.15 7.80
CA PRO A 33 11.09 9.40 7.54
C PRO A 33 10.17 9.84 8.69
N THR A 34 9.84 8.91 9.62
CA THR A 34 8.81 9.10 10.64
C THR A 34 9.06 8.25 11.88
N THR A 35 8.41 8.60 12.99
CA THR A 35 8.33 7.83 14.24
C THR A 35 6.95 8.03 14.88
N GLY A 36 6.55 7.16 15.79
CA GLY A 36 5.29 7.17 16.52
C GLY A 36 4.24 6.20 16.00
N GLY A 37 3.22 5.93 16.77
CA GLY A 37 2.05 5.12 16.43
C GLY A 37 2.37 3.82 15.68
N PHE A 38 1.90 3.74 14.46
CA PHE A 38 2.13 2.59 13.56
C PHE A 38 3.62 2.31 13.32
N SER A 39 4.45 3.36 13.18
CA SER A 39 5.87 3.20 12.89
C SER A 39 6.63 2.54 14.05
N ASP A 40 6.38 2.97 15.28
CA ASP A 40 7.05 2.42 16.46
C ASP A 40 6.66 0.95 16.70
N LEU A 41 5.39 0.61 16.42
CA LEU A 41 4.94 -0.77 16.50
C LEU A 41 5.56 -1.64 15.41
N ALA A 42 5.62 -1.15 14.18
CA ALA A 42 6.30 -1.84 13.08
C ALA A 42 7.79 -2.04 13.37
N ASP A 43 8.45 -1.06 13.99
CA ASP A 43 9.84 -1.15 14.42
C ASP A 43 10.07 -2.22 15.49
N LYS A 44 9.13 -2.33 16.42
CA LYS A 44 9.17 -3.36 17.45
C LYS A 44 9.04 -4.75 16.81
N VAL A 45 8.08 -4.94 15.90
CA VAL A 45 7.89 -6.21 15.16
C VAL A 45 9.14 -6.57 14.37
N GLU A 46 9.74 -5.60 13.66
CA GLU A 46 11.00 -5.77 12.94
C GLU A 46 12.14 -6.22 13.89
N ALA A 47 12.31 -5.53 15.01
CA ALA A 47 13.38 -5.85 15.96
C ALA A 47 13.20 -7.24 16.59
N ASP A 48 11.97 -7.61 16.95
CA ASP A 48 11.63 -8.92 17.49
C ASP A 48 11.94 -10.02 16.46
N LEU A 49 11.50 -9.85 15.20
CA LEU A 49 11.74 -10.84 14.14
C LEU A 49 13.19 -10.91 13.67
N MET A 50 13.92 -9.80 13.66
CA MET A 50 15.37 -9.82 13.37
C MET A 50 16.14 -10.63 14.41
N LYS A 51 15.78 -10.49 15.69
CA LYS A 51 16.34 -11.31 16.77
C LYS A 51 16.00 -12.79 16.56
N ASP A 52 14.73 -13.10 16.27
CA ASP A 52 14.28 -14.44 16.04
C ASP A 52 14.98 -15.10 14.84
N LEU A 53 15.14 -14.37 13.72
CA LEU A 53 15.88 -14.85 12.55
C LEU A 53 17.35 -15.18 12.89
N ALA A 54 17.99 -14.35 13.73
CA ALA A 54 19.34 -14.62 14.20
C ALA A 54 19.40 -15.92 15.05
N ASP A 55 18.42 -16.11 15.96
CA ASP A 55 18.31 -17.32 16.76
C ASP A 55 18.06 -18.60 15.90
N LEU A 56 17.28 -18.46 14.80
CA LEU A 56 16.98 -19.58 13.89
C LEU A 56 18.20 -20.04 13.08
N ILE A 57 19.16 -19.14 12.79
CA ILE A 57 20.43 -19.52 12.14
C ILE A 57 21.17 -20.58 12.95
N ASP A 58 21.14 -20.50 14.28
CA ASP A 58 21.83 -21.39 15.19
C ASP A 58 21.07 -22.70 15.46
N GLN A 59 19.85 -22.85 14.94
CA GLN A 59 18.97 -23.99 15.21
C GLN A 59 18.46 -24.71 13.93
N PRO A 60 19.32 -25.10 12.98
CA PRO A 60 18.89 -25.57 11.66
C PRO A 60 18.08 -26.87 11.68
N ASP A 61 18.27 -27.72 12.71
CA ASP A 61 17.58 -29.03 12.80
C ASP A 61 16.10 -28.91 13.20
N SER A 62 15.70 -27.79 13.80
CA SER A 62 14.31 -27.52 14.22
C SER A 62 13.43 -26.92 13.13
N LEU A 63 14.03 -26.50 12.01
CA LEU A 63 13.35 -25.72 10.98
C LEU A 63 12.58 -26.60 9.99
N THR A 64 11.38 -26.13 9.59
CA THR A 64 10.68 -26.68 8.43
C THR A 64 11.46 -26.41 7.14
N LYS A 65 11.06 -27.05 6.03
CA LYS A 65 11.70 -26.81 4.72
C LYS A 65 11.66 -25.32 4.33
N MET A 66 10.49 -24.69 4.43
CA MET A 66 10.31 -23.26 4.09
C MET A 66 11.16 -22.34 4.99
N GLN A 67 11.21 -22.64 6.29
CA GLN A 67 12.05 -21.87 7.22
C GLN A 67 13.55 -22.03 6.94
N LYS A 68 14.02 -23.21 6.50
CA LYS A 68 15.41 -23.40 6.08
C LYS A 68 15.78 -22.52 4.90
N GLU A 69 14.93 -22.45 3.88
CA GLU A 69 15.17 -21.60 2.71
C GLU A 69 15.07 -20.12 3.08
N MET A 70 14.14 -19.73 3.94
CA MET A 70 14.03 -18.37 4.49
C MET A 70 15.32 -17.94 5.22
N VAL A 71 15.85 -18.80 6.10
CA VAL A 71 17.11 -18.54 6.82
C VAL A 71 18.29 -18.52 5.86
N ALA A 72 18.36 -19.42 4.87
CA ALA A 72 19.41 -19.42 3.86
C ALA A 72 19.39 -18.11 3.03
N TYR A 73 18.20 -17.63 2.67
CA TYR A 73 18.06 -16.35 1.96
C TYR A 73 18.46 -15.17 2.86
N TYR A 74 18.14 -15.20 4.16
CA TYR A 74 18.58 -14.19 5.11
C TYR A 74 20.10 -14.15 5.24
N GLN A 75 20.76 -15.29 5.37
CA GLN A 75 22.24 -15.38 5.40
C GLN A 75 22.87 -14.82 4.11
N LEU A 76 22.26 -15.14 2.97
CA LEU A 76 22.70 -14.62 1.67
C LEU A 76 22.51 -13.08 1.56
N ALA A 77 21.41 -12.56 2.10
CA ALA A 77 21.18 -11.12 2.18
C ALA A 77 22.17 -10.41 3.11
N LEU A 78 22.61 -11.07 4.18
CA LEU A 78 23.60 -10.57 5.15
C LEU A 78 25.05 -10.67 4.64
N ASP A 79 25.31 -11.38 3.54
CA ASP A 79 26.67 -11.52 2.97
C ASP A 79 27.13 -10.23 2.29
N LYS A 80 27.49 -9.24 3.10
CA LYS A 80 27.96 -7.93 2.63
C LYS A 80 29.27 -8.03 1.83
N GLU A 81 30.18 -8.92 2.22
CA GLU A 81 31.46 -9.11 1.56
C GLU A 81 31.28 -9.74 0.17
N GLY A 82 30.48 -10.81 0.07
CA GLY A 82 30.16 -11.44 -1.21
C GLY A 82 29.44 -10.50 -2.17
N ARG A 83 28.44 -9.73 -1.67
CA ARG A 83 27.73 -8.72 -2.45
C ARG A 83 28.66 -7.60 -2.93
N THR A 84 29.58 -7.14 -2.09
CA THR A 84 30.58 -6.13 -2.45
C THR A 84 31.57 -6.66 -3.50
N ALA A 85 32.02 -7.90 -3.36
CA ALA A 85 32.91 -8.53 -4.33
C ALA A 85 32.27 -8.71 -5.72
N LEU A 86 30.97 -8.97 -5.78
CA LEU A 86 30.21 -9.06 -7.03
C LEU A 86 29.96 -7.67 -7.65
N GLY A 87 29.81 -6.63 -6.83
CA GLY A 87 29.55 -5.26 -7.29
C GLY A 87 28.31 -5.18 -8.16
N MET A 88 28.45 -4.61 -9.35
CA MET A 88 27.40 -4.50 -10.38
C MET A 88 27.37 -5.67 -11.37
N SER A 89 28.28 -6.64 -11.25
CA SER A 89 28.40 -7.74 -12.22
C SER A 89 27.15 -8.61 -12.39
N PRO A 90 26.28 -8.81 -11.36
CA PRO A 90 25.05 -9.58 -11.54
C PRO A 90 24.08 -9.00 -12.57
N LEU A 91 24.17 -7.69 -12.88
CA LEU A 91 23.32 -7.05 -13.88
C LEU A 91 23.78 -7.27 -15.33
N ARG A 92 25.07 -7.62 -15.54
CA ARG A 92 25.66 -7.71 -16.90
C ARG A 92 24.86 -8.59 -17.86
N PRO A 93 24.43 -9.81 -17.51
CA PRO A 93 23.67 -10.65 -18.43
C PRO A 93 22.36 -10.00 -18.90
N TYR A 94 21.70 -9.25 -18.04
CA TYR A 94 20.44 -8.57 -18.37
C TYR A 94 20.68 -7.33 -19.23
N ILE A 95 21.75 -6.58 -18.97
CA ILE A 95 22.15 -5.44 -19.78
C ILE A 95 22.56 -5.91 -21.18
N GLU A 96 23.29 -7.01 -21.31
CA GLU A 96 23.66 -7.61 -22.59
C GLU A 96 22.40 -8.02 -23.37
N ARG A 97 21.39 -8.58 -22.71
CA ARG A 97 20.08 -8.89 -23.34
C ARG A 97 19.37 -7.62 -23.85
N ILE A 98 19.42 -6.51 -23.11
CA ILE A 98 18.86 -5.23 -23.57
C ILE A 98 19.67 -4.71 -24.78
N GLN A 99 21.00 -4.77 -24.71
CA GLN A 99 21.87 -4.32 -25.83
C GLN A 99 21.68 -5.16 -27.10
N ALA A 100 21.32 -6.44 -26.97
CA ALA A 100 21.08 -7.34 -28.10
C ALA A 100 19.76 -7.04 -28.84
N LEU A 101 18.86 -6.22 -28.32
CA LEU A 101 17.66 -5.80 -29.04
C LEU A 101 18.04 -5.02 -30.30
N THR A 102 17.52 -5.40 -31.46
CA THR A 102 17.81 -4.80 -32.77
C THR A 102 16.62 -4.04 -33.36
N SER A 103 15.43 -4.30 -32.82
CA SER A 103 14.17 -3.66 -33.21
C SER A 103 13.19 -3.62 -32.02
N VAL A 104 12.14 -2.81 -32.12
CA VAL A 104 11.03 -2.81 -31.15
C VAL A 104 10.32 -4.16 -31.12
N ALA A 105 10.27 -4.85 -32.27
CA ALA A 105 9.64 -6.18 -32.36
C ALA A 105 10.31 -7.24 -31.45
N ASP A 106 11.62 -7.09 -31.16
CA ASP A 106 12.36 -7.99 -30.28
C ASP A 106 11.84 -7.93 -28.83
N LEU A 107 11.08 -6.88 -28.47
CA LEU A 107 10.40 -6.79 -27.17
C LEU A 107 9.33 -7.86 -26.98
N THR A 108 8.87 -8.52 -28.04
CA THR A 108 8.03 -9.73 -27.92
C THR A 108 8.77 -10.83 -27.17
N GLU A 109 10.01 -11.14 -27.59
CA GLU A 109 10.81 -12.18 -26.94
C GLU A 109 11.33 -11.72 -25.58
N TRP A 110 11.68 -10.44 -25.44
CA TRP A 110 12.01 -9.84 -24.14
C TRP A 110 10.88 -10.00 -23.12
N ALA A 111 9.64 -9.68 -23.48
CA ALA A 111 8.48 -9.75 -22.59
C ALA A 111 8.17 -11.17 -22.12
N LYS A 112 8.33 -12.20 -22.97
CA LYS A 112 8.09 -13.60 -22.61
C LYS A 112 8.89 -14.07 -21.39
N THR A 113 10.10 -13.57 -21.24
CA THR A 113 10.99 -13.91 -20.11
C THR A 113 11.03 -12.78 -19.08
N GLY A 114 11.10 -11.54 -19.52
CA GLY A 114 11.20 -10.36 -18.66
C GLY A 114 10.05 -10.20 -17.70
N ILE A 115 8.81 -10.49 -18.13
CA ILE A 115 7.62 -10.46 -17.25
C ILE A 115 7.78 -11.47 -16.11
N LEU A 116 8.21 -12.68 -16.40
CA LEU A 116 8.42 -13.71 -15.39
C LEU A 116 9.55 -13.32 -14.41
N GLU A 117 10.60 -12.72 -14.91
CA GLU A 117 11.78 -12.31 -14.14
C GLU A 117 11.58 -10.96 -13.40
N GLY A 118 10.45 -10.27 -13.59
CA GLY A 118 10.20 -8.94 -13.03
C GLY A 118 11.12 -7.85 -13.61
N LEU A 119 11.61 -8.05 -14.83
CA LEU A 119 12.46 -7.08 -15.51
C LEU A 119 11.64 -5.90 -16.08
N PRO A 120 12.25 -4.72 -16.22
CA PRO A 120 11.55 -3.57 -16.81
C PRO A 120 11.11 -3.87 -18.25
N GLY A 121 9.90 -3.42 -18.58
CA GLY A 121 9.31 -3.58 -19.91
C GLY A 121 8.28 -2.49 -20.18
N PRO A 122 7.84 -2.32 -21.45
CA PRO A 122 6.87 -1.30 -21.80
C PRO A 122 5.43 -1.64 -21.33
N PHE A 123 5.21 -2.84 -20.82
CA PHE A 123 3.99 -3.28 -20.18
C PHE A 123 4.27 -4.43 -19.21
N GLY A 124 3.34 -4.70 -18.30
CA GLY A 124 3.34 -5.84 -17.39
C GLY A 124 2.07 -6.67 -17.55
N LEU A 125 2.13 -7.93 -17.11
CA LEU A 125 0.99 -8.83 -17.04
C LEU A 125 0.86 -9.40 -15.63
N GLY A 126 -0.37 -9.53 -15.18
CA GLY A 126 -0.72 -10.19 -13.94
C GLY A 126 -2.10 -10.82 -14.03
N VAL A 127 -2.50 -11.52 -12.99
CA VAL A 127 -3.84 -12.07 -12.83
C VAL A 127 -4.44 -11.47 -11.57
N ILE A 128 -5.58 -10.82 -11.73
CA ILE A 128 -6.33 -10.17 -10.66
C ILE A 128 -7.74 -10.74 -10.60
N GLN A 129 -8.43 -10.51 -9.51
CA GLN A 129 -9.86 -10.81 -9.42
C GLN A 129 -10.64 -9.87 -10.34
N ASP A 130 -11.64 -10.39 -11.05
CA ASP A 130 -12.45 -9.60 -11.98
C ASP A 130 -13.44 -8.74 -11.20
N MET A 131 -13.36 -7.42 -11.36
CA MET A 131 -14.30 -6.52 -10.69
C MET A 131 -15.75 -6.77 -11.06
N ALA A 132 -16.04 -7.24 -12.28
CA ALA A 132 -17.42 -7.54 -12.72
C ALA A 132 -17.94 -8.90 -12.25
N ASP A 133 -17.05 -9.82 -11.90
CA ASP A 133 -17.40 -11.16 -11.40
C ASP A 133 -16.33 -11.63 -10.40
N SER A 134 -16.57 -11.35 -9.14
CA SER A 134 -15.64 -11.64 -8.05
C SER A 134 -15.30 -13.13 -7.84
N ASN A 135 -15.99 -14.06 -8.56
CA ASN A 135 -15.71 -15.48 -8.46
C ASN A 135 -14.69 -15.98 -9.47
N ARG A 136 -14.19 -15.12 -10.33
CA ARG A 136 -13.18 -15.47 -11.33
C ARG A 136 -12.00 -14.51 -11.34
N TYR A 137 -10.90 -15.02 -11.87
CA TYR A 137 -9.71 -14.23 -12.17
C TYR A 137 -9.73 -13.77 -13.64
N VAL A 138 -9.16 -12.58 -13.90
CA VAL A 138 -8.94 -12.02 -15.22
C VAL A 138 -7.46 -11.67 -15.40
N VAL A 139 -6.97 -11.82 -16.62
CA VAL A 139 -5.62 -11.36 -16.98
C VAL A 139 -5.63 -9.84 -17.05
N HIS A 140 -4.70 -9.21 -16.36
CA HIS A 140 -4.54 -7.77 -16.26
C HIS A 140 -3.32 -7.31 -17.05
N LEU A 141 -3.54 -6.33 -17.94
CA LEU A 141 -2.48 -5.63 -18.69
C LEU A 141 -2.22 -4.28 -18.02
N GLY A 142 -1.02 -4.12 -17.45
CA GLY A 142 -0.59 -2.92 -16.75
C GLY A 142 0.49 -2.15 -17.50
N ARG A 143 0.48 -0.82 -17.37
CA ARG A 143 1.58 0.03 -17.86
C ARG A 143 2.81 -0.04 -16.95
N PRO A 144 3.99 0.37 -17.42
CA PRO A 144 5.16 0.52 -16.56
C PRO A 144 4.99 1.68 -15.58
N GLY A 145 5.64 1.59 -14.42
CA GLY A 145 5.77 2.71 -13.50
C GLY A 145 6.65 3.83 -14.05
N LEU A 146 6.44 5.06 -13.59
CA LEU A 146 7.31 6.19 -13.87
C LEU A 146 8.54 6.20 -12.93
N ILE A 147 9.55 7.00 -13.25
CA ILE A 147 10.70 7.27 -12.38
C ILE A 147 10.24 8.02 -11.12
N LEU A 148 9.39 9.03 -11.27
CA LEU A 148 8.84 9.81 -10.15
C LEU A 148 7.50 9.23 -9.66
N PRO A 149 7.09 9.51 -8.41
CA PRO A 149 5.95 8.89 -7.75
C PRO A 149 4.60 9.17 -8.41
N ASP A 150 4.44 10.32 -9.08
CA ASP A 150 3.21 10.74 -9.75
C ASP A 150 3.52 11.52 -11.02
N ARG A 151 2.59 11.52 -11.99
CA ARG A 151 2.73 12.26 -13.25
C ARG A 151 2.84 13.76 -13.07
N THR A 152 2.24 14.31 -12.02
CA THR A 152 2.24 15.75 -11.73
C THR A 152 3.65 16.28 -11.45
N TYR A 153 4.56 15.43 -10.96
CA TYR A 153 5.97 15.79 -10.76
C TYR A 153 6.72 16.09 -12.07
N TYR A 154 6.18 15.69 -13.24
CA TYR A 154 6.78 15.98 -14.56
C TYR A 154 6.33 17.31 -15.14
N GLU A 155 5.39 18.00 -14.52
CA GLU A 155 4.92 19.31 -14.97
C GLU A 155 6.06 20.34 -14.88
N PRO A 156 6.22 21.21 -15.90
CA PRO A 156 7.37 22.13 -15.97
C PRO A 156 7.47 23.11 -14.80
N ASP A 157 6.37 23.44 -14.17
CA ASP A 157 6.24 24.35 -13.02
C ASP A 157 6.27 23.64 -11.67
N HIS A 158 6.35 22.31 -11.64
CA HIS A 158 6.45 21.54 -10.42
C HIS A 158 7.90 21.54 -9.88
N ALA A 159 8.22 22.52 -9.02
CA ALA A 159 9.60 22.77 -8.56
C ALA A 159 10.25 21.55 -7.90
N GLN A 160 9.54 20.81 -7.04
CA GLN A 160 10.05 19.59 -6.40
C GLN A 160 10.32 18.48 -7.43
N GLY A 161 9.45 18.33 -8.44
CA GLY A 161 9.64 17.35 -9.52
C GLY A 161 10.94 17.60 -10.29
N GLN A 162 11.23 18.87 -10.64
CA GLN A 162 12.47 19.24 -11.30
C GLN A 162 13.71 18.93 -10.45
N GLN A 163 13.64 19.17 -9.14
CA GLN A 163 14.71 18.81 -8.21
C GLN A 163 14.92 17.29 -8.14
N LEU A 164 13.85 16.51 -8.03
CA LEU A 164 13.91 15.05 -7.99
C LEU A 164 14.48 14.46 -9.28
N LEU A 165 14.10 14.99 -10.45
CA LEU A 165 14.68 14.59 -11.74
C LEU A 165 16.18 14.90 -11.82
N ALA A 166 16.62 16.04 -11.26
CA ALA A 166 18.04 16.37 -11.20
C ALA A 166 18.83 15.40 -10.29
N VAL A 167 18.27 15.04 -9.13
CA VAL A 167 18.85 14.04 -8.22
C VAL A 167 18.89 12.67 -8.89
N TYR A 168 17.79 12.23 -9.51
CA TYR A 168 17.75 10.96 -10.24
C TYR A 168 18.79 10.90 -11.34
N ARG A 169 18.93 11.98 -12.13
CA ARG A 169 19.96 12.07 -13.17
C ARG A 169 21.36 11.81 -12.59
N GLN A 170 21.70 12.44 -11.47
CA GLN A 170 23.02 12.26 -10.88
C GLN A 170 23.21 10.86 -10.30
N VAL A 171 22.19 10.31 -9.63
CA VAL A 171 22.18 8.93 -9.14
C VAL A 171 22.41 7.94 -10.30
N ALA A 172 21.70 8.11 -11.39
CA ALA A 172 21.82 7.25 -12.57
C ALA A 172 23.24 7.33 -13.20
N LEU A 173 23.81 8.54 -13.33
CA LEU A 173 25.17 8.73 -13.84
C LEU A 173 26.20 8.00 -12.97
N ASP A 174 26.11 8.12 -11.66
CA ASP A 174 27.08 7.50 -10.74
C ASP A 174 26.92 5.97 -10.70
N LEU A 175 25.71 5.44 -10.81
CA LEU A 175 25.48 3.99 -10.93
C LEU A 175 26.03 3.44 -12.26
N LEU A 176 25.90 4.16 -13.37
CA LEU A 176 26.46 3.76 -14.66
C LEU A 176 27.99 3.84 -14.67
N ALA A 177 28.57 4.83 -14.00
CA ALA A 177 30.00 4.89 -13.77
C ALA A 177 30.51 3.70 -12.93
N LEU A 178 29.77 3.32 -11.87
CA LEU A 178 30.07 2.13 -11.08
C LEU A 178 29.96 0.83 -11.91
N LEU A 179 29.08 0.80 -12.91
CA LEU A 179 28.95 -0.29 -13.87
C LEU A 179 30.11 -0.34 -14.87
N GLY A 180 30.87 0.77 -15.04
CA GLY A 180 32.05 0.90 -15.89
C GLY A 180 31.81 1.59 -17.22
N LEU A 181 30.71 2.31 -17.42
CA LEU A 181 30.46 3.12 -18.59
C LEU A 181 31.33 4.39 -18.56
N ASP A 182 31.78 4.85 -19.73
CA ASP A 182 32.42 6.16 -19.81
C ASP A 182 31.44 7.32 -19.62
N ALA A 183 31.96 8.48 -19.23
CA ALA A 183 31.09 9.60 -18.83
C ALA A 183 30.19 10.13 -19.96
N LYS A 184 30.65 10.06 -21.23
CA LYS A 184 29.87 10.51 -22.38
C LYS A 184 28.74 9.54 -22.67
N GLU A 185 29.04 8.26 -22.73
CA GLU A 185 28.07 7.19 -22.93
C GLU A 185 26.97 7.22 -21.81
N ALA A 186 27.40 7.37 -20.55
CA ALA A 186 26.47 7.48 -19.43
C ALA A 186 25.52 8.69 -19.55
N VAL A 187 26.04 9.87 -19.95
CA VAL A 187 25.24 11.09 -20.16
C VAL A 187 24.23 10.90 -21.29
N GLU A 188 24.63 10.31 -22.42
CA GLU A 188 23.75 10.03 -23.55
C GLU A 188 22.64 9.07 -23.14
N LEU A 189 22.97 7.98 -22.45
CA LEU A 189 22.01 6.97 -21.95
C LEU A 189 21.02 7.57 -20.95
N VAL A 190 21.50 8.30 -19.94
CA VAL A 190 20.62 8.91 -18.93
C VAL A 190 19.68 9.93 -19.57
N THR A 191 20.19 10.75 -20.50
CA THR A 191 19.38 11.75 -21.19
C THR A 191 18.27 11.11 -22.02
N ALA A 192 18.60 10.08 -22.78
CA ALA A 192 17.66 9.36 -23.64
C ALA A 192 16.59 8.60 -22.79
N GLY A 193 17.01 7.88 -21.77
CA GLY A 193 16.08 7.11 -20.94
C GLY A 193 15.13 7.98 -20.10
N MET A 194 15.60 9.09 -19.55
CA MET A 194 14.74 10.05 -18.86
C MET A 194 13.76 10.76 -19.81
N ALA A 195 14.19 11.05 -21.05
CA ALA A 195 13.31 11.63 -22.06
C ALA A 195 12.18 10.66 -22.44
N PHE A 196 12.48 9.37 -22.57
CA PHE A 196 11.47 8.35 -22.82
C PHE A 196 10.47 8.27 -21.64
N ASP A 197 10.94 8.21 -20.40
CA ASP A 197 10.08 8.15 -19.21
C ASP A 197 9.14 9.36 -19.12
N ALA A 198 9.65 10.56 -19.38
CA ALA A 198 8.85 11.79 -19.35
C ALA A 198 7.73 11.80 -20.42
N ARG A 199 7.92 11.13 -21.57
CA ARG A 199 6.87 11.00 -22.59
C ARG A 199 5.71 10.09 -22.14
N LEU A 200 5.96 9.17 -21.20
CA LEU A 200 4.92 8.30 -20.68
C LEU A 200 3.99 9.04 -19.70
N ALA A 201 4.51 10.01 -18.94
CA ALA A 201 3.80 10.67 -17.85
C ALA A 201 2.41 11.24 -18.24
N PRO A 202 2.20 11.93 -19.36
CA PRO A 202 0.89 12.48 -19.73
C PRO A 202 -0.19 11.42 -20.01
N TYR A 203 0.21 10.16 -20.18
CA TYR A 203 -0.70 9.04 -20.50
C TYR A 203 -0.99 8.16 -19.29
N THR A 204 -0.51 8.54 -18.12
CA THR A 204 -0.74 7.82 -16.86
C THR A 204 -1.78 8.54 -16.01
N LEU A 205 -2.45 7.81 -15.12
CA LEU A 205 -3.31 8.40 -14.10
C LEU A 205 -2.46 9.08 -13.01
N SER A 206 -2.96 10.21 -12.48
CA SER A 206 -2.45 10.77 -11.22
C SER A 206 -2.91 9.91 -10.04
N LYS A 207 -2.30 10.11 -8.86
CA LYS A 207 -2.73 9.44 -7.63
C LYS A 207 -4.17 9.77 -7.26
N GLU A 208 -4.60 11.02 -7.50
CA GLU A 208 -6.00 11.42 -7.29
C GLU A 208 -6.95 10.67 -8.23
N GLU A 209 -6.65 10.60 -9.53
CA GLU A 209 -7.46 9.84 -10.48
C GLU A 209 -7.48 8.34 -10.14
N ALA A 210 -6.35 7.79 -9.71
CA ALA A 210 -6.20 6.38 -9.34
C ALA A 210 -6.86 6.03 -7.97
N ALA A 211 -7.25 7.01 -7.17
CA ALA A 211 -7.98 6.79 -5.92
C ALA A 211 -9.41 6.28 -6.15
N GLU A 212 -9.95 6.44 -7.36
CA GLU A 212 -11.23 5.88 -7.79
C GLU A 212 -11.02 4.48 -8.39
N TYR A 213 -11.31 3.40 -7.66
CA TYR A 213 -10.95 2.02 -8.04
C TYR A 213 -11.55 1.57 -9.38
N VAL A 214 -12.74 2.05 -9.72
CA VAL A 214 -13.43 1.65 -10.95
C VAL A 214 -12.74 2.13 -12.23
N VAL A 215 -11.85 3.12 -12.16
CA VAL A 215 -11.07 3.57 -13.33
C VAL A 215 -10.18 2.46 -13.89
N PHE A 216 -9.86 1.45 -13.07
CA PHE A 216 -9.07 0.30 -13.47
C PHE A 216 -9.88 -0.84 -14.07
N HIS A 217 -11.22 -0.74 -14.09
CA HIS A 217 -12.07 -1.77 -14.71
C HIS A 217 -12.32 -1.48 -16.19
N ASN A 218 -11.47 -1.98 -17.04
CA ASN A 218 -11.53 -1.74 -18.49
C ASN A 218 -11.37 -3.04 -19.29
N PRO A 219 -12.41 -3.90 -19.36
CA PRO A 219 -12.33 -5.14 -20.11
C PRO A 219 -12.17 -4.86 -21.62
N ARG A 220 -11.26 -5.58 -22.26
CA ARG A 220 -10.99 -5.52 -23.71
C ARG A 220 -10.89 -6.92 -24.25
N LYS A 221 -11.43 -7.13 -25.45
CA LYS A 221 -11.24 -8.39 -26.18
C LYS A 221 -9.78 -8.53 -26.60
N LEU A 222 -9.30 -9.76 -26.69
CA LEU A 222 -7.92 -10.07 -27.08
C LEU A 222 -7.48 -9.37 -28.38
N ASP A 223 -8.36 -9.32 -29.40
CA ASP A 223 -8.04 -8.67 -30.67
C ASP A 223 -7.87 -7.14 -30.53
N GLN A 224 -8.60 -6.51 -29.59
CA GLN A 224 -8.40 -5.09 -29.27
C GLN A 224 -7.05 -4.86 -28.60
N VAL A 225 -6.66 -5.75 -27.67
CA VAL A 225 -5.33 -5.70 -27.03
C VAL A 225 -4.22 -5.95 -28.05
N ALA A 226 -4.37 -6.93 -28.92
CA ALA A 226 -3.40 -7.20 -29.99
C ALA A 226 -3.23 -6.01 -30.94
N ALA A 227 -4.26 -5.20 -31.13
CA ALA A 227 -4.22 -4.01 -31.98
C ALA A 227 -3.49 -2.80 -31.37
N TYR A 228 -3.09 -2.85 -30.09
CA TYR A 228 -2.32 -1.76 -29.45
C TYR A 228 -0.89 -1.63 -29.99
N SER A 229 -0.33 -2.69 -30.61
CA SER A 229 0.99 -2.64 -31.22
C SER A 229 1.00 -3.30 -32.60
N ASP A 230 1.78 -2.74 -33.52
CA ASP A 230 2.10 -3.34 -34.82
C ASP A 230 3.47 -4.06 -34.78
N GLN A 231 4.25 -3.88 -33.71
CA GLN A 231 5.59 -4.41 -33.55
C GLN A 231 5.63 -5.56 -32.53
N ILE A 232 4.94 -5.42 -31.40
CA ILE A 232 4.94 -6.40 -30.32
C ILE A 232 3.74 -7.34 -30.48
N ASP A 233 4.01 -8.63 -30.55
CA ASP A 233 2.96 -9.66 -30.61
C ASP A 233 2.46 -10.01 -29.20
N PHE A 234 1.45 -9.29 -28.72
CA PHE A 234 0.79 -9.55 -27.45
C PHE A 234 0.24 -10.98 -27.32
N LYS A 235 -0.26 -11.56 -28.44
CA LYS A 235 -0.79 -12.94 -28.42
C LYS A 235 0.33 -13.94 -28.14
N ALA A 236 1.47 -13.78 -28.81
CA ALA A 236 2.64 -14.63 -28.59
C ALA A 236 3.20 -14.51 -27.16
N VAL A 237 3.16 -13.32 -26.57
CA VAL A 237 3.56 -13.13 -25.16
C VAL A 237 2.58 -13.84 -24.23
N LEU A 238 1.27 -13.60 -24.38
CA LEU A 238 0.22 -14.21 -23.55
C LEU A 238 0.26 -15.74 -23.64
N GLU A 239 0.32 -16.30 -24.84
CA GLU A 239 0.45 -17.76 -25.05
C GLU A 239 1.65 -18.33 -24.30
N SER A 240 2.80 -17.63 -24.35
CA SER A 240 4.05 -18.08 -23.71
C SER A 240 3.96 -18.07 -22.17
N VAL A 241 3.36 -17.02 -21.57
CA VAL A 241 3.39 -16.86 -20.11
C VAL A 241 2.19 -17.52 -19.42
N LEU A 242 1.05 -17.69 -20.11
CA LEU A 242 -0.18 -18.28 -19.57
C LEU A 242 -0.41 -19.72 -20.01
N GLY A 243 0.23 -20.15 -21.11
CA GLY A 243 -0.07 -21.44 -21.76
C GLY A 243 -1.43 -21.46 -22.49
N GLY A 244 -1.97 -20.30 -22.84
CA GLY A 244 -3.22 -20.14 -23.55
C GLY A 244 -3.59 -18.68 -23.78
N LEU A 245 -4.68 -18.43 -24.50
CA LEU A 245 -5.12 -17.09 -24.86
C LEU A 245 -6.46 -16.75 -24.16
N PRO A 246 -6.52 -15.68 -23.36
CA PRO A 246 -7.78 -15.20 -22.80
C PRO A 246 -8.66 -14.58 -23.88
N GLU A 247 -9.98 -14.76 -23.78
CA GLU A 247 -10.93 -14.08 -24.66
C GLU A 247 -10.96 -12.57 -24.37
N THR A 248 -10.86 -12.23 -23.11
CA THR A 248 -10.92 -10.85 -22.58
C THR A 248 -9.82 -10.63 -21.55
N LEU A 249 -9.24 -9.44 -21.56
CA LEU A 249 -8.28 -8.96 -20.55
C LEU A 249 -8.82 -7.68 -19.92
N ASN A 250 -8.40 -7.40 -18.70
CA ASN A 250 -8.59 -6.09 -18.10
C ASN A 250 -7.38 -5.20 -18.41
N VAL A 251 -7.60 -4.01 -18.96
CA VAL A 251 -6.54 -3.01 -19.27
C VAL A 251 -6.59 -1.92 -18.20
N GLY A 252 -5.57 -1.85 -17.36
CA GLY A 252 -5.56 -0.96 -16.19
C GLY A 252 -5.70 0.52 -16.55
N GLU A 253 -4.92 0.99 -17.52
CA GLU A 253 -4.92 2.39 -17.95
C GLU A 253 -5.05 2.47 -19.48
N PRO A 254 -6.26 2.50 -20.03
CA PRO A 254 -6.51 2.46 -21.49
C PRO A 254 -5.83 3.60 -22.25
N LYS A 255 -5.77 4.81 -21.69
CA LYS A 255 -5.15 5.97 -22.33
C LYS A 255 -3.69 5.71 -22.73
N PHE A 256 -2.94 4.99 -21.88
CA PHE A 256 -1.57 4.59 -22.19
C PHE A 256 -1.52 3.61 -23.36
N PHE A 257 -2.38 2.58 -23.34
CA PHE A 257 -2.38 1.55 -24.38
C PHE A 257 -2.96 2.03 -25.72
N GLU A 258 -3.89 2.96 -25.72
CA GLU A 258 -4.39 3.63 -26.92
C GLU A 258 -3.30 4.45 -27.63
N ALA A 259 -2.34 5.00 -26.86
CA ALA A 259 -1.17 5.70 -27.38
C ALA A 259 0.06 4.78 -27.58
N PHE A 260 -0.04 3.48 -27.35
CA PHE A 260 1.09 2.56 -27.31
C PHE A 260 1.91 2.53 -28.62
N LYS A 261 1.25 2.62 -29.77
CA LYS A 261 1.95 2.71 -31.07
C LYS A 261 2.82 3.95 -31.18
N GLU A 262 2.32 5.10 -30.73
CA GLU A 262 3.09 6.34 -30.72
C GLU A 262 4.24 6.29 -29.70
N LEU A 263 3.94 5.82 -28.50
CA LEU A 263 4.88 5.81 -27.38
C LEU A 263 5.97 4.75 -27.51
N VAL A 264 5.63 3.56 -28.02
CA VAL A 264 6.51 2.38 -28.01
C VAL A 264 6.89 1.93 -29.41
N ASP A 265 5.92 1.69 -30.33
CA ASP A 265 6.25 1.16 -31.66
C ASP A 265 7.09 2.14 -32.51
N GLN A 266 6.85 3.44 -32.35
CA GLN A 266 7.53 4.51 -33.05
C GLN A 266 8.72 5.09 -32.25
N ALA A 267 9.01 4.56 -31.05
CA ALA A 267 10.13 5.01 -30.25
C ALA A 267 11.48 4.78 -30.94
N ASP A 268 12.42 5.67 -30.71
CA ASP A 268 13.83 5.38 -31.02
C ASP A 268 14.28 4.19 -30.14
N LEU A 269 14.78 3.15 -30.79
CA LEU A 269 15.25 1.95 -30.09
C LEU A 269 16.35 2.29 -29.08
N THR A 270 17.17 3.29 -29.36
CA THR A 270 18.24 3.75 -28.44
C THR A 270 17.65 4.31 -27.16
N GLU A 271 16.61 5.14 -27.26
CA GLU A 271 15.92 5.68 -26.07
C GLU A 271 15.23 4.59 -25.26
N LEU A 272 14.59 3.64 -25.93
CA LEU A 272 13.91 2.52 -25.28
C LEU A 272 14.89 1.62 -24.53
N LYS A 273 16.02 1.26 -25.16
CA LYS A 273 17.12 0.50 -24.52
C LYS A 273 17.73 1.27 -23.35
N ALA A 274 17.90 2.57 -23.49
CA ALA A 274 18.39 3.44 -22.42
C ALA A 274 17.43 3.44 -21.23
N TRP A 275 16.14 3.59 -21.47
CA TRP A 275 15.12 3.56 -20.41
C TRP A 275 15.07 2.20 -19.70
N LEU A 276 15.07 1.07 -20.43
CA LEU A 276 15.13 -0.28 -19.87
C LEU A 276 16.37 -0.45 -18.98
N THR A 277 17.55 0.02 -19.47
CA THR A 277 18.80 -0.06 -18.72
C THR A 277 18.74 0.75 -17.43
N LEU A 278 18.25 1.99 -17.49
CA LEU A 278 18.09 2.84 -16.30
C LEU A 278 17.17 2.20 -15.26
N ARG A 279 16.01 1.71 -15.70
CA ARG A 279 15.05 1.05 -14.82
C ARG A 279 15.63 -0.20 -14.15
N LEU A 280 16.39 -0.99 -14.89
CA LEU A 280 17.09 -2.17 -14.36
C LEU A 280 18.15 -1.78 -13.33
N VAL A 281 19.03 -0.85 -13.67
CA VAL A 281 20.17 -0.46 -12.84
C VAL A 281 19.71 0.21 -11.55
N THR A 282 18.78 1.16 -11.64
CA THR A 282 18.26 1.87 -10.44
C THR A 282 17.37 1.00 -9.56
N GLY A 283 16.60 0.08 -10.16
CA GLY A 283 15.72 -0.83 -9.44
C GLY A 283 16.42 -1.95 -8.66
N ALA A 284 17.63 -2.33 -9.09
CA ALA A 284 18.35 -3.47 -8.51
C ALA A 284 19.29 -3.13 -7.34
N THR A 285 19.50 -1.84 -7.04
CA THR A 285 20.57 -1.37 -6.13
C THR A 285 20.54 -1.99 -4.74
N SER A 286 19.34 -2.29 -4.19
CA SER A 286 19.19 -2.92 -2.87
C SER A 286 19.69 -4.38 -2.80
N TYR A 287 19.84 -5.04 -3.95
CA TYR A 287 20.34 -6.41 -4.08
C TYR A 287 21.84 -6.48 -4.41
N LEU A 288 22.49 -5.34 -4.63
CA LEU A 288 23.87 -5.24 -5.08
C LEU A 288 24.81 -4.77 -3.95
N SER A 289 25.94 -4.15 -4.30
CA SER A 289 26.94 -3.66 -3.35
C SER A 289 26.42 -2.51 -2.48
N GLU A 290 27.07 -2.30 -1.32
CA GLU A 290 26.80 -1.15 -0.46
C GLU A 290 27.05 0.19 -1.17
N GLU A 291 28.01 0.25 -2.10
CA GLU A 291 28.29 1.45 -2.88
C GLU A 291 27.12 1.80 -3.80
N ALA A 292 26.56 0.82 -4.53
CA ALA A 292 25.37 1.01 -5.35
C ALA A 292 24.17 1.49 -4.51
N ARG A 293 24.00 0.89 -3.32
CA ARG A 293 22.97 1.26 -2.37
C ARG A 293 23.15 2.70 -1.85
N ALA A 294 24.37 3.09 -1.51
CA ALA A 294 24.68 4.43 -1.04
C ALA A 294 24.41 5.51 -2.11
N ILE A 295 24.72 5.20 -3.36
CA ILE A 295 24.40 6.08 -4.50
C ILE A 295 22.88 6.26 -4.63
N SER A 296 22.13 5.16 -4.59
CA SER A 296 20.67 5.17 -4.73
C SER A 296 19.97 5.86 -3.55
N HIS A 297 20.54 5.80 -2.33
CA HIS A 297 19.97 6.43 -1.14
C HIS A 297 19.74 7.94 -1.29
N ARG A 298 20.51 8.62 -2.11
CA ARG A 298 20.32 10.06 -2.39
C ARG A 298 18.91 10.37 -2.93
N MET A 299 18.34 9.45 -3.72
CA MET A 299 16.96 9.60 -4.19
C MET A 299 15.96 9.42 -3.03
N THR A 300 16.18 8.42 -2.15
CA THR A 300 15.37 8.24 -0.94
C THR A 300 15.45 9.47 -0.03
N GLN A 301 16.66 10.02 0.18
CA GLN A 301 16.86 11.22 0.97
C GLN A 301 16.11 12.43 0.39
N ALA A 302 16.14 12.61 -0.93
CA ALA A 302 15.43 13.70 -1.59
C ALA A 302 13.91 13.58 -1.50
N LEU A 303 13.38 12.34 -1.48
CA LEU A 303 11.94 12.06 -1.37
C LEU A 303 11.43 12.12 0.08
N THR A 304 12.22 11.65 1.04
CA THR A 304 11.73 11.34 2.39
C THR A 304 12.49 12.05 3.51
N GLY A 305 13.59 12.77 3.17
CA GLY A 305 14.41 13.50 4.13
C GLY A 305 15.33 12.63 5.02
N ASN A 306 15.43 11.32 4.79
CA ASN A 306 16.24 10.41 5.61
C ASN A 306 17.74 10.72 5.47
N PRO A 307 18.44 11.22 6.50
CA PRO A 307 19.87 11.55 6.38
C PRO A 307 20.78 10.32 6.27
N ALA A 308 20.36 9.18 6.79
CA ALA A 308 21.12 7.93 6.76
C ALA A 308 20.41 6.83 5.98
N MET A 309 21.20 5.94 5.38
CA MET A 309 20.69 4.70 4.79
C MET A 309 20.13 3.80 5.89
N ARG A 310 19.11 3.00 5.50
CA ARG A 310 18.64 1.90 6.34
C ARG A 310 19.81 0.98 6.69
N PRO A 311 20.03 0.58 7.96
CA PRO A 311 21.07 -0.37 8.35
C PRO A 311 21.04 -1.64 7.52
N PHE A 312 22.21 -2.21 7.24
CA PHE A 312 22.34 -3.33 6.33
C PHE A 312 21.54 -4.57 6.79
N GLU A 313 21.56 -4.84 8.09
CA GLU A 313 20.85 -5.95 8.72
C GLU A 313 19.33 -5.76 8.63
N LYS A 314 18.84 -4.52 8.79
CA LYS A 314 17.42 -4.19 8.60
C LYS A 314 16.99 -4.32 7.13
N LEU A 315 17.89 -3.99 6.19
CA LEU A 315 17.63 -4.21 4.77
C LEU A 315 17.54 -5.70 4.46
N ALA A 316 18.47 -6.51 4.99
CA ALA A 316 18.44 -7.96 4.83
C ALA A 316 17.12 -8.55 5.37
N TYR A 317 16.68 -8.12 6.55
CA TYR A 317 15.35 -8.45 7.07
C TYR A 317 14.23 -8.06 6.10
N SER A 318 14.26 -6.83 5.55
CA SER A 318 13.22 -6.37 4.62
C SER A 318 13.10 -7.26 3.39
N HIS A 319 14.21 -7.72 2.84
CA HIS A 319 14.21 -8.65 1.70
C HIS A 319 13.63 -10.02 2.05
N VAL A 320 13.94 -10.53 3.25
CA VAL A 320 13.34 -11.78 3.74
C VAL A 320 11.84 -11.61 3.96
N ASN A 321 11.44 -10.53 4.62
CA ASN A 321 10.03 -10.22 4.86
C ASN A 321 9.25 -10.04 3.55
N GLN A 322 9.87 -9.53 2.49
CA GLN A 322 9.25 -9.42 1.17
C GLN A 322 9.09 -10.77 0.45
N ALA A 323 10.09 -11.65 0.57
CA ALA A 323 10.11 -12.93 -0.16
C ALA A 323 9.38 -14.06 0.58
N PHE A 324 9.42 -14.07 1.92
CA PHE A 324 8.86 -15.09 2.80
C PHE A 324 7.83 -14.53 3.79
N ASP A 325 7.10 -13.52 3.39
CA ASP A 325 6.18 -12.75 4.24
C ASP A 325 5.19 -13.64 5.01
N GLN A 326 4.52 -14.62 4.34
CA GLN A 326 3.57 -15.50 5.00
C GLN A 326 4.27 -16.53 5.91
N VAL A 327 5.48 -16.98 5.57
CA VAL A 327 6.27 -17.90 6.40
C VAL A 327 6.73 -17.20 7.68
N LEU A 328 7.22 -15.96 7.53
CA LEU A 328 7.65 -15.13 8.64
C LEU A 328 6.45 -14.65 9.48
N GLY A 329 5.33 -14.35 8.84
CA GLY A 329 4.09 -13.97 9.49
C GLY A 329 3.47 -15.09 10.33
N ASP A 330 3.46 -16.32 9.84
CA ASP A 330 3.03 -17.50 10.60
C ASP A 330 3.91 -17.72 11.83
N PHE A 331 5.23 -17.66 11.64
CA PHE A 331 6.18 -17.75 12.74
C PHE A 331 5.95 -16.67 13.82
N TYR A 332 5.72 -15.41 13.39
CA TYR A 332 5.40 -14.30 14.27
C TYR A 332 4.12 -14.56 15.07
N ALA A 333 3.06 -14.95 14.39
CA ALA A 333 1.76 -15.13 15.00
C ALA A 333 1.78 -16.25 16.06
N GLN A 334 2.43 -17.38 15.77
CA GLN A 334 2.56 -18.49 16.72
C GLN A 334 3.35 -18.11 17.97
N ARG A 335 4.28 -17.16 17.86
CA ARG A 335 5.15 -16.77 18.97
C ARG A 335 4.59 -15.60 19.81
N TYR A 336 3.94 -14.65 19.17
CA TYR A 336 3.58 -13.36 19.79
C TYR A 336 2.07 -13.11 19.93
N PHE A 337 1.23 -13.90 19.26
CA PHE A 337 -0.21 -13.69 19.25
C PHE A 337 -0.94 -14.93 19.78
N GLY A 338 -1.75 -14.73 20.83
CA GLY A 338 -2.47 -15.82 21.48
C GLY A 338 -3.91 -16.00 20.99
N PRO A 339 -4.51 -17.19 21.21
CA PRO A 339 -5.89 -17.47 20.81
C PRO A 339 -6.91 -16.61 21.56
N GLU A 340 -6.65 -16.23 22.81
CA GLU A 340 -7.54 -15.37 23.61
C GLU A 340 -7.72 -13.99 22.96
N ALA A 341 -6.63 -13.37 22.51
CA ALA A 341 -6.69 -12.09 21.79
C ALA A 341 -7.42 -12.22 20.45
N LYS A 342 -7.23 -13.34 19.72
CA LYS A 342 -7.96 -13.62 18.48
C LYS A 342 -9.46 -13.70 18.71
N GLU A 343 -9.89 -14.39 19.78
CA GLU A 343 -11.30 -14.54 20.12
C GLU A 343 -11.93 -13.20 20.54
N ASP A 344 -11.24 -12.43 21.41
CA ASP A 344 -11.72 -11.13 21.89
C ASP A 344 -11.88 -10.13 20.74
N VAL A 345 -10.86 -9.97 19.88
CA VAL A 345 -10.94 -9.10 18.70
C VAL A 345 -12.01 -9.56 17.71
N THR A 346 -12.16 -10.88 17.50
CA THR A 346 -13.25 -11.42 16.67
C THR A 346 -14.60 -11.03 17.21
N GLN A 347 -14.78 -11.04 18.54
CA GLN A 347 -16.03 -10.59 19.18
C GLN A 347 -16.24 -9.07 19.02
N MET A 348 -15.18 -8.27 19.13
CA MET A 348 -15.27 -6.83 18.85
C MET A 348 -15.73 -6.56 17.42
N VAL A 349 -15.19 -7.26 16.41
CA VAL A 349 -15.64 -7.14 15.02
C VAL A 349 -17.13 -7.46 14.87
N LYS A 350 -17.59 -8.56 15.44
CA LYS A 350 -19.02 -8.93 15.42
C LYS A 350 -19.90 -7.87 16.05
N ASN A 351 -19.46 -7.28 17.15
CA ASN A 351 -20.18 -6.19 17.82
C ASN A 351 -20.26 -4.95 16.91
N MET A 352 -19.17 -4.59 16.23
CA MET A 352 -19.16 -3.47 15.30
C MET A 352 -20.09 -3.69 14.09
N ILE A 353 -20.07 -4.88 13.51
CA ILE A 353 -20.99 -5.25 12.42
C ILE A 353 -22.44 -5.13 12.87
N ALA A 354 -22.78 -5.59 14.09
CA ALA A 354 -24.13 -5.50 14.63
C ALA A 354 -24.57 -4.03 14.84
N ILE A 355 -23.69 -3.17 15.32
CA ILE A 355 -23.95 -1.73 15.48
C ILE A 355 -24.16 -1.08 14.11
N TYR A 356 -23.31 -1.39 13.14
CA TYR A 356 -23.43 -0.89 11.77
C TYR A 356 -24.75 -1.31 11.13
N GLN A 357 -25.14 -2.58 11.29
CA GLN A 357 -26.43 -3.08 10.80
C GLN A 357 -27.60 -2.27 11.40
N LYS A 358 -27.62 -2.08 12.73
CA LYS A 358 -28.65 -1.30 13.40
C LYS A 358 -28.73 0.14 12.91
N ARG A 359 -27.58 0.77 12.63
CA ARG A 359 -27.53 2.11 12.04
C ARG A 359 -28.16 2.15 10.66
N LEU A 360 -27.81 1.20 9.79
CA LEU A 360 -28.41 1.09 8.46
C LEU A 360 -29.92 0.86 8.51
N GLU A 361 -30.41 0.03 9.46
CA GLU A 361 -31.84 -0.22 9.68
C GLU A 361 -32.63 1.05 9.99
N THR A 362 -32.01 2.00 10.69
CA THR A 362 -32.64 3.25 11.15
C THR A 362 -32.32 4.47 10.29
N LYS A 363 -31.49 4.34 9.26
CA LYS A 363 -31.05 5.46 8.41
C LYS A 363 -32.20 5.95 7.54
N GLU A 364 -32.72 7.15 7.83
CA GLU A 364 -33.94 7.69 7.21
C GLU A 364 -33.80 7.98 5.71
N TRP A 365 -32.60 8.39 5.26
CA TRP A 365 -32.39 8.74 3.87
C TRP A 365 -32.21 7.53 2.94
N LEU A 366 -31.97 6.32 3.49
CA LEU A 366 -31.90 5.08 2.70
C LEU A 366 -33.32 4.56 2.39
N SER A 367 -33.58 4.35 1.13
CA SER A 367 -34.77 3.61 0.67
C SER A 367 -34.74 2.16 1.22
N PRO A 368 -35.90 1.49 1.35
CA PRO A 368 -35.93 0.09 1.77
C PRO A 368 -35.07 -0.83 0.90
N ALA A 369 -35.03 -0.59 -0.41
CA ALA A 369 -34.29 -1.42 -1.36
C ALA A 369 -32.76 -1.32 -1.14
N THR A 370 -32.23 -0.10 -1.07
CA THR A 370 -30.80 0.13 -0.82
C THR A 370 -30.40 -0.34 0.58
N ARG A 371 -31.26 -0.10 1.57
CA ARG A 371 -31.03 -0.55 2.97
C ARG A 371 -30.90 -2.07 3.07
N GLU A 372 -31.80 -2.82 2.42
CA GLU A 372 -31.74 -4.29 2.39
C GLU A 372 -30.42 -4.80 1.80
N LYS A 373 -29.97 -4.20 0.71
CA LYS A 373 -28.68 -4.53 0.08
C LYS A 373 -27.48 -4.17 0.95
N ALA A 374 -27.47 -3.01 1.59
CA ALA A 374 -26.41 -2.60 2.51
C ALA A 374 -26.30 -3.56 3.71
N ILE A 375 -27.44 -3.96 4.30
CA ILE A 375 -27.47 -4.94 5.39
C ILE A 375 -26.97 -6.31 4.92
N LEU A 376 -27.41 -6.77 3.73
CA LEU A 376 -26.94 -8.02 3.14
C LEU A 376 -25.40 -8.01 2.94
N LYS A 377 -24.85 -6.88 2.49
CA LYS A 377 -23.40 -6.71 2.32
C LYS A 377 -22.65 -6.87 3.63
N LEU A 378 -23.13 -6.26 4.73
CA LEU A 378 -22.56 -6.48 6.07
C LEU A 378 -22.63 -7.93 6.53
N GLN A 379 -23.78 -8.59 6.29
CA GLN A 379 -24.01 -9.98 6.71
C GLN A 379 -23.15 -10.99 5.94
N LYS A 380 -22.71 -10.61 4.73
CA LYS A 380 -21.87 -11.40 3.85
C LYS A 380 -20.38 -11.06 3.94
N MET A 381 -20.02 -10.09 4.78
CA MET A 381 -18.65 -9.67 4.97
C MET A 381 -17.82 -10.77 5.61
N ASP A 382 -16.78 -11.22 4.91
CA ASP A 382 -15.83 -12.20 5.43
C ASP A 382 -14.82 -11.53 6.39
N LEU A 383 -14.28 -12.33 7.31
CA LEU A 383 -13.44 -11.85 8.41
C LEU A 383 -12.16 -12.68 8.54
N LEU A 384 -11.01 -12.01 8.44
CA LEU A 384 -9.70 -12.60 8.72
C LEU A 384 -9.08 -11.90 9.94
N VAL A 385 -8.76 -12.66 11.00
CA VAL A 385 -8.17 -12.13 12.25
C VAL A 385 -6.94 -12.91 12.64
N GLY A 386 -5.85 -12.19 12.89
CA GLY A 386 -4.60 -12.72 13.43
C GLY A 386 -3.68 -13.29 12.37
N TYR A 387 -3.97 -14.46 11.85
CA TYR A 387 -3.10 -15.18 10.91
C TYR A 387 -3.89 -16.20 10.09
N PRO A 388 -3.40 -16.57 8.87
CA PRO A 388 -4.02 -17.59 8.03
C PRO A 388 -3.86 -19.00 8.61
N ASP A 389 -4.82 -19.88 8.33
CA ASP A 389 -4.74 -21.28 8.75
C ASP A 389 -3.70 -22.09 7.95
N LYS A 390 -3.31 -21.59 6.78
CA LYS A 390 -2.36 -22.27 5.87
C LYS A 390 -1.48 -21.27 5.14
N ILE A 391 -0.21 -21.61 5.04
CA ILE A 391 0.74 -20.90 4.17
C ILE A 391 0.55 -21.42 2.73
N PRO A 392 0.46 -20.55 1.72
CA PRO A 392 0.36 -20.96 0.32
C PRO A 392 1.53 -21.87 -0.10
N PRO A 393 1.28 -22.97 -0.84
CA PRO A 393 2.31 -23.95 -1.16
C PRO A 393 3.44 -23.40 -2.06
N VAL A 394 3.26 -22.27 -2.71
CA VAL A 394 4.30 -21.62 -3.52
C VAL A 394 5.58 -21.33 -2.75
N TYR A 395 5.49 -21.11 -1.42
CA TYR A 395 6.67 -20.89 -0.59
C TYR A 395 7.60 -22.12 -0.50
N GLU A 396 7.12 -23.34 -0.77
CA GLU A 396 7.96 -24.53 -0.88
C GLU A 396 8.86 -24.56 -2.12
N GLU A 397 8.52 -23.73 -3.14
CA GLU A 397 9.27 -23.59 -4.39
C GLU A 397 10.39 -22.53 -4.28
N LEU A 398 10.40 -21.70 -3.22
CA LEU A 398 11.41 -20.69 -2.97
C LEU A 398 12.70 -21.36 -2.44
N VAL A 399 13.54 -21.82 -3.35
CA VAL A 399 14.78 -22.52 -3.03
C VAL A 399 15.98 -21.65 -3.42
N VAL A 400 16.86 -21.33 -2.47
CA VAL A 400 18.05 -20.50 -2.68
C VAL A 400 19.07 -21.21 -3.60
N GLY A 401 19.41 -22.47 -3.32
CA GLY A 401 20.40 -23.24 -4.10
C GLY A 401 21.77 -22.55 -4.15
N ASP A 402 22.46 -22.67 -5.29
CA ASP A 402 23.80 -22.10 -5.50
C ASP A 402 23.76 -20.65 -6.06
N ARG A 403 22.64 -19.94 -5.92
CA ARG A 403 22.46 -18.58 -6.46
C ARG A 403 23.11 -17.54 -5.56
N ASN A 404 23.67 -16.48 -6.17
CA ASN A 404 23.96 -15.26 -5.40
C ASN A 404 22.65 -14.53 -5.04
N PHE A 405 22.75 -13.51 -4.19
CA PHE A 405 21.57 -12.83 -3.64
C PHE A 405 20.66 -12.22 -4.73
N PHE A 406 21.22 -11.55 -5.73
CA PHE A 406 20.45 -11.00 -6.85
C PHE A 406 19.80 -12.10 -7.71
N GLN A 407 20.52 -13.17 -8.00
CA GLN A 407 19.96 -14.30 -8.76
C GLN A 407 18.84 -15.03 -7.99
N ALA A 408 18.98 -15.17 -6.66
CA ALA A 408 17.93 -15.73 -5.83
C ALA A 408 16.67 -14.85 -5.85
N SER A 409 16.81 -13.53 -5.77
CA SER A 409 15.68 -12.59 -5.84
C SER A 409 14.95 -12.67 -7.19
N ILE A 410 15.67 -12.74 -8.30
CA ILE A 410 15.06 -12.93 -9.64
C ILE A 410 14.32 -14.28 -9.71
N PHE A 411 14.94 -15.35 -9.20
CA PHE A 411 14.30 -16.67 -9.18
C PHE A 411 13.00 -16.66 -8.32
N PHE A 412 13.01 -16.02 -7.17
CA PHE A 412 11.82 -15.88 -6.31
C PHE A 412 10.73 -15.06 -7.00
N THR A 413 11.11 -14.00 -7.70
CA THR A 413 10.18 -13.24 -8.54
C THR A 413 9.56 -14.12 -9.64
N GLN A 414 10.35 -14.98 -10.29
CA GLN A 414 9.82 -15.93 -11.28
C GLN A 414 8.80 -16.90 -10.67
N VAL A 415 9.08 -17.44 -9.50
CA VAL A 415 8.16 -18.35 -8.78
C VAL A 415 6.85 -17.61 -8.45
N ALA A 416 6.95 -16.42 -7.84
CA ALA A 416 5.79 -15.63 -7.46
C ALA A 416 4.94 -15.22 -8.67
N THR A 417 5.60 -14.78 -9.77
CA THR A 417 4.89 -14.39 -11.01
C THR A 417 4.19 -15.58 -11.65
N ARG A 418 4.85 -16.73 -11.75
CA ARG A 418 4.22 -17.97 -12.27
C ARG A 418 3.05 -18.40 -11.40
N TYR A 419 3.17 -18.32 -10.08
CA TYR A 419 2.07 -18.61 -9.16
C TYR A 419 0.88 -17.66 -9.41
N ASN A 420 1.12 -16.34 -9.51
CA ASN A 420 0.09 -15.36 -9.82
C ASN A 420 -0.59 -15.69 -11.16
N LEU A 421 0.18 -15.86 -12.24
CA LEU A 421 -0.36 -16.17 -13.58
C LEU A 421 -1.11 -17.50 -13.60
N SER A 422 -0.71 -18.49 -12.78
CA SER A 422 -1.37 -19.80 -12.66
C SER A 422 -2.79 -19.73 -12.07
N LYS A 423 -3.18 -18.61 -11.49
CA LYS A 423 -4.56 -18.38 -10.97
C LYS A 423 -5.57 -18.23 -12.09
N TRP A 424 -5.14 -17.77 -13.27
CA TRP A 424 -6.03 -17.65 -14.42
C TRP A 424 -6.73 -18.98 -14.71
N ASN A 425 -8.04 -18.95 -15.00
CA ASN A 425 -8.94 -20.09 -15.16
C ASN A 425 -9.12 -20.98 -13.90
N LYS A 426 -8.70 -20.49 -12.71
CA LYS A 426 -9.03 -21.14 -11.44
C LYS A 426 -10.12 -20.36 -10.71
N PRO A 427 -10.90 -21.00 -9.82
CA PRO A 427 -11.79 -20.28 -8.92
C PRO A 427 -10.97 -19.37 -8.00
N VAL A 428 -11.58 -18.27 -7.57
CA VAL A 428 -10.98 -17.37 -6.59
C VAL A 428 -10.88 -18.07 -5.24
N ASP A 429 -9.70 -17.98 -4.65
CA ASP A 429 -9.43 -18.45 -3.28
C ASP A 429 -9.59 -17.26 -2.33
N ARG A 430 -10.68 -17.23 -1.58
CA ARG A 430 -11.04 -16.15 -0.64
C ARG A 430 -10.34 -16.27 0.72
N ASP A 431 -9.66 -17.40 0.98
CA ASP A 431 -8.89 -17.61 2.21
C ASP A 431 -7.46 -17.05 2.13
N LEU A 432 -7.06 -16.53 0.97
CA LEU A 432 -5.74 -15.91 0.79
C LEU A 432 -5.65 -14.57 1.51
N TRP A 433 -4.60 -14.40 2.28
CA TRP A 433 -4.24 -13.14 2.91
C TRP A 433 -3.35 -12.31 1.98
N GLU A 434 -3.73 -11.06 1.72
CA GLU A 434 -2.93 -10.14 0.89
C GLU A 434 -1.72 -9.60 1.64
N ILE A 435 -1.83 -9.45 2.97
CA ILE A 435 -0.73 -9.04 3.84
C ILE A 435 -0.47 -10.10 4.90
N SER A 436 0.78 -10.22 5.34
CA SER A 436 1.20 -11.21 6.32
C SER A 436 0.83 -10.83 7.75
N ALA A 437 0.77 -11.83 8.65
CA ALA A 437 0.38 -11.65 10.04
C ALA A 437 1.30 -10.72 10.84
N ASN A 438 2.55 -10.51 10.41
CA ASN A 438 3.50 -9.58 11.01
C ASN A 438 3.45 -8.15 10.44
N THR A 439 2.44 -7.84 9.62
CA THR A 439 2.22 -6.50 9.08
C THR A 439 1.37 -5.67 10.05
N VAL A 440 1.87 -4.49 10.43
CA VAL A 440 1.11 -3.53 11.26
C VAL A 440 0.20 -2.71 10.36
N ASN A 441 -0.91 -3.28 9.98
CA ASN A 441 -1.96 -2.68 9.17
C ASN A 441 -3.26 -3.47 9.31
N ALA A 442 -4.35 -2.93 8.73
CA ALA A 442 -5.62 -3.59 8.49
C ALA A 442 -6.10 -3.23 7.08
N TYR A 443 -7.07 -3.93 6.52
CA TYR A 443 -7.64 -3.57 5.23
C TYR A 443 -9.05 -4.14 5.03
N TYR A 444 -9.83 -3.43 4.22
CA TYR A 444 -11.03 -3.93 3.56
C TYR A 444 -10.72 -4.25 2.10
N ASP A 445 -11.08 -5.44 1.64
CA ASP A 445 -11.00 -5.84 0.24
C ASP A 445 -12.40 -5.80 -0.40
N PRO A 446 -12.68 -4.82 -1.27
CA PRO A 446 -13.98 -4.71 -1.91
C PRO A 446 -14.30 -5.88 -2.85
N SER A 447 -13.27 -6.50 -3.48
CA SER A 447 -13.43 -7.61 -4.42
C SER A 447 -13.85 -8.92 -3.76
N ASN A 448 -13.54 -9.06 -2.46
CA ASN A 448 -13.93 -10.19 -1.64
C ASN A 448 -15.01 -9.85 -0.60
N ASN A 449 -15.38 -8.57 -0.46
CA ASN A 449 -16.19 -8.07 0.64
C ASN A 449 -15.67 -8.58 2.00
N LEU A 450 -14.39 -8.35 2.27
CA LEU A 450 -13.62 -8.95 3.35
C LEU A 450 -12.87 -7.88 4.15
N ILE A 451 -12.80 -8.03 5.47
CA ILE A 451 -11.93 -7.24 6.36
C ILE A 451 -10.85 -8.11 6.99
N CYS A 452 -9.64 -7.58 7.10
CA CYS A 452 -8.49 -8.30 7.63
C CYS A 452 -7.75 -7.51 8.71
N PHE A 453 -7.45 -8.19 9.83
CA PHE A 453 -6.69 -7.65 10.96
C PHE A 453 -5.52 -8.58 11.31
N PRO A 454 -4.33 -8.37 10.77
CA PRO A 454 -3.13 -9.15 11.10
C PRO A 454 -2.75 -9.07 12.58
N ALA A 455 -2.09 -10.10 13.08
CA ALA A 455 -1.67 -10.20 14.47
C ALA A 455 -0.83 -9.00 14.95
N ALA A 456 0.00 -8.44 14.08
CA ALA A 456 0.95 -7.40 14.46
C ALA A 456 0.30 -6.08 14.86
N ILE A 457 -0.88 -5.70 14.29
CA ILE A 457 -1.60 -4.49 14.73
C ILE A 457 -2.33 -4.70 16.05
N LEU A 458 -2.60 -5.95 16.44
CA LEU A 458 -3.36 -6.31 17.63
C LEU A 458 -2.50 -6.25 18.89
N GLN A 459 -1.81 -5.12 19.08
CA GLN A 459 -0.96 -4.78 20.24
C GLN A 459 -1.16 -3.32 20.63
N ALA A 460 -0.71 -2.97 21.86
CA ALA A 460 -0.74 -1.59 22.32
C ALA A 460 0.06 -0.65 21.38
N PRO A 461 -0.44 0.56 21.09
CA PRO A 461 -1.58 1.23 21.69
C PRO A 461 -2.94 0.88 21.07
N PHE A 462 -3.00 0.09 19.99
CA PHE A 462 -4.25 -0.25 19.28
C PHE A 462 -5.12 -1.17 20.12
N TYR A 463 -4.52 -2.24 20.65
CA TYR A 463 -5.23 -3.27 21.41
C TYR A 463 -4.34 -3.86 22.52
N SER A 464 -4.96 -4.17 23.66
CA SER A 464 -4.36 -5.02 24.69
C SER A 464 -5.44 -5.54 25.64
N LEU A 465 -5.31 -6.80 26.10
CA LEU A 465 -6.13 -7.36 27.18
C LEU A 465 -5.96 -6.61 28.52
N GLN A 466 -4.90 -5.81 28.67
CA GLN A 466 -4.63 -4.99 29.85
C GLN A 466 -5.10 -3.53 29.71
N GLN A 467 -5.54 -3.10 28.53
CA GLN A 467 -6.14 -1.78 28.33
C GLN A 467 -7.61 -1.81 28.78
N SER A 468 -8.17 -0.63 29.11
CA SER A 468 -9.60 -0.50 29.33
C SER A 468 -10.37 -0.85 28.04
N ALA A 469 -11.61 -1.32 28.16
CA ALA A 469 -12.46 -1.55 26.99
C ALA A 469 -12.64 -0.27 26.17
N SER A 470 -12.81 0.89 26.83
CA SER A 470 -12.92 2.20 26.16
C SER A 470 -11.68 2.54 25.36
N ALA A 471 -10.47 2.31 25.91
CA ALA A 471 -9.23 2.51 25.16
C ALA A 471 -9.12 1.55 23.97
N ASN A 472 -9.48 0.28 24.12
CA ASN A 472 -9.49 -0.69 23.02
C ASN A 472 -10.48 -0.27 21.91
N TYR A 473 -11.66 0.26 22.26
CA TYR A 473 -12.59 0.79 21.26
C TYR A 473 -12.10 2.08 20.61
N GLY A 474 -11.40 2.97 21.34
CA GLY A 474 -10.76 4.16 20.76
C GLY A 474 -9.52 3.85 19.91
N GLY A 475 -8.94 2.66 20.08
CA GLY A 475 -7.81 2.15 19.30
C GLY A 475 -8.29 1.20 18.20
N ILE A 476 -8.12 -0.12 18.43
CA ILE A 476 -8.45 -1.14 17.43
C ILE A 476 -9.93 -1.15 17.07
N GLY A 477 -10.84 -0.81 17.99
CA GLY A 477 -12.27 -0.74 17.70
C GLY A 477 -12.59 0.31 16.64
N ALA A 478 -11.96 1.48 16.71
CA ALA A 478 -12.11 2.52 15.69
C ALA A 478 -11.52 2.06 14.34
N VAL A 479 -10.37 1.34 14.33
CA VAL A 479 -9.80 0.74 13.12
C VAL A 479 -10.74 -0.34 12.55
N ILE A 480 -11.27 -1.23 13.36
CA ILE A 480 -12.25 -2.26 12.93
C ILE A 480 -13.44 -1.61 12.22
N ALA A 481 -14.03 -0.60 12.84
CA ALA A 481 -15.18 0.08 12.28
C ALA A 481 -14.82 0.94 11.06
N HIS A 482 -13.58 1.44 10.95
CA HIS A 482 -13.03 2.08 9.76
C HIS A 482 -13.00 1.10 8.59
N GLU A 483 -12.47 -0.11 8.77
CA GLU A 483 -12.45 -1.13 7.70
C GLU A 483 -13.87 -1.56 7.28
N ILE A 484 -14.79 -1.69 8.24
CA ILE A 484 -16.21 -1.94 7.91
C ILE A 484 -16.79 -0.77 7.10
N SER A 485 -16.42 0.46 7.42
CA SER A 485 -16.91 1.67 6.72
C SER A 485 -16.44 1.73 5.28
N HIS A 486 -15.27 1.17 4.95
CA HIS A 486 -14.81 1.06 3.56
C HIS A 486 -15.74 0.26 2.65
N ALA A 487 -16.58 -0.62 3.19
CA ALA A 487 -17.64 -1.27 2.40
C ALA A 487 -18.68 -0.26 1.86
N PHE A 488 -18.75 0.94 2.43
CA PHE A 488 -19.75 1.96 2.19
C PHE A 488 -19.16 3.35 1.91
N ASP A 489 -17.85 3.45 1.64
CA ASP A 489 -17.21 4.67 1.14
C ASP A 489 -17.49 4.86 -0.37
N ASN A 490 -16.91 5.89 -1.01
CA ASN A 490 -17.12 6.16 -2.45
C ASN A 490 -16.61 5.04 -3.35
N ASN A 491 -15.65 4.23 -2.92
CA ASN A 491 -15.14 3.08 -3.65
C ASN A 491 -15.93 1.81 -3.32
N GLY A 492 -15.97 1.41 -2.04
CA GLY A 492 -16.63 0.18 -1.61
C GLY A 492 -18.12 0.16 -1.92
N ALA A 493 -18.81 1.30 -1.88
CA ALA A 493 -20.21 1.42 -2.23
C ALA A 493 -20.56 1.01 -3.68
N GLN A 494 -19.57 0.87 -4.55
CA GLN A 494 -19.74 0.44 -5.94
C GLN A 494 -19.73 -1.10 -6.09
N PHE A 495 -19.35 -1.84 -5.05
CA PHE A 495 -19.30 -3.30 -5.03
C PHE A 495 -20.46 -3.87 -4.21
N ASP A 496 -21.06 -4.95 -4.69
CA ASP A 496 -22.17 -5.63 -4.02
C ASP A 496 -21.70 -6.56 -2.88
N GLU A 497 -22.65 -7.30 -2.31
CA GLU A 497 -22.41 -8.25 -1.23
C GLU A 497 -21.52 -9.44 -1.58
N THR A 498 -21.24 -9.65 -2.84
CA THR A 498 -20.35 -10.71 -3.34
C THR A 498 -18.95 -10.20 -3.66
N GLY A 499 -18.75 -8.89 -3.66
CA GLY A 499 -17.51 -8.21 -4.08
C GLY A 499 -17.47 -7.93 -5.59
N SER A 500 -18.61 -8.00 -6.29
CA SER A 500 -18.69 -7.66 -7.70
C SER A 500 -19.10 -6.20 -7.88
N LEU A 501 -18.47 -5.52 -8.86
CA LEU A 501 -18.86 -4.17 -9.27
C LEU A 501 -20.29 -4.20 -9.82
N SER A 502 -21.22 -3.60 -9.10
CA SER A 502 -22.64 -3.64 -9.39
C SER A 502 -23.34 -2.43 -8.80
N ASN A 503 -24.20 -1.78 -9.59
CA ASN A 503 -25.05 -0.72 -9.06
C ASN A 503 -26.24 -1.32 -8.29
N TRP A 504 -26.14 -1.34 -6.96
CA TRP A 504 -27.18 -1.82 -6.05
C TRP A 504 -27.97 -0.68 -5.37
N TRP A 505 -27.67 0.57 -5.73
CA TRP A 505 -28.31 1.77 -5.23
C TRP A 505 -29.56 2.13 -6.05
N THR A 506 -30.53 2.79 -5.40
CA THR A 506 -31.48 3.62 -6.15
C THR A 506 -30.79 4.90 -6.62
N GLU A 507 -31.28 5.51 -7.69
CA GLU A 507 -30.70 6.78 -8.20
C GLU A 507 -30.76 7.91 -7.16
N GLU A 508 -31.83 7.98 -6.37
CA GLU A 508 -32.03 8.98 -5.33
C GLU A 508 -31.04 8.79 -4.16
N ASP A 509 -30.90 7.56 -3.67
CA ASP A 509 -29.97 7.24 -2.58
C ASP A 509 -28.51 7.48 -2.98
N LEU A 510 -28.14 7.09 -4.21
CA LEU A 510 -26.80 7.33 -4.72
C LEU A 510 -26.49 8.82 -4.86
N ALA A 511 -27.45 9.60 -5.39
CA ALA A 511 -27.31 11.06 -5.48
C ALA A 511 -27.18 11.71 -4.09
N HIS A 512 -27.93 11.22 -3.10
CA HIS A 512 -27.82 11.68 -1.72
C HIS A 512 -26.44 11.34 -1.12
N PHE A 513 -25.99 10.09 -1.26
CA PHE A 513 -24.67 9.66 -0.80
C PHE A 513 -23.56 10.51 -1.44
N ASN A 514 -23.59 10.74 -2.75
CA ASN A 514 -22.61 11.57 -3.45
C ASN A 514 -22.60 13.01 -2.90
N SER A 515 -23.77 13.56 -2.55
CA SER A 515 -23.85 14.90 -1.94
C SER A 515 -23.21 14.95 -0.54
N LEU A 516 -23.25 13.84 0.22
CA LEU A 516 -22.57 13.73 1.51
C LEU A 516 -21.06 13.53 1.34
N ALA A 517 -20.62 12.76 0.34
CA ALA A 517 -19.21 12.63 -0.02
C ALA A 517 -18.62 13.98 -0.47
N ASP A 518 -19.35 14.78 -1.26
CA ASP A 518 -18.96 16.13 -1.63
C ASP A 518 -18.80 17.07 -0.42
N LYS A 519 -19.65 16.92 0.60
CA LYS A 519 -19.48 17.67 1.86
C LYS A 519 -18.24 17.21 2.61
N MET A 520 -17.94 15.91 2.60
CA MET A 520 -16.71 15.38 3.21
C MET A 520 -15.47 15.93 2.48
N ILE A 521 -15.46 15.92 1.15
CA ILE A 521 -14.39 16.56 0.36
C ILE A 521 -14.20 18.01 0.80
N LYS A 522 -15.26 18.81 0.82
CA LYS A 522 -15.20 20.24 1.19
C LYS A 522 -14.76 20.48 2.63
N LEU A 523 -15.07 19.57 3.55
CA LEU A 523 -14.65 19.68 4.95
C LEU A 523 -13.13 19.55 5.10
N TRP A 524 -12.49 18.77 4.24
CA TRP A 524 -11.06 18.48 4.32
C TRP A 524 -10.22 19.25 3.31
N ASP A 525 -10.79 19.61 2.16
CA ASP A 525 -10.04 20.24 1.09
C ASP A 525 -9.46 21.59 1.48
N GLY A 526 -8.19 21.80 1.11
CA GLY A 526 -7.49 23.05 1.35
C GLY A 526 -7.03 23.29 2.80
N ILE A 527 -7.24 22.34 3.74
CA ILE A 527 -6.68 22.46 5.11
C ILE A 527 -5.15 22.54 5.01
N PRO A 528 -4.51 23.60 5.56
CA PRO A 528 -3.06 23.72 5.54
C PRO A 528 -2.40 22.63 6.37
N PHE A 529 -1.35 21.99 5.83
CA PHE A 529 -0.52 21.04 6.56
C PHE A 529 0.89 21.00 5.97
N GLY A 530 1.93 21.08 6.82
CA GLY A 530 3.31 21.23 6.36
C GLY A 530 3.46 22.45 5.43
N ASP A 531 4.11 22.26 4.28
CA ASP A 531 4.26 23.30 3.25
C ASP A 531 3.13 23.30 2.20
N GLY A 532 2.15 22.39 2.36
CA GLY A 532 1.07 22.21 1.40
C GLY A 532 -0.32 22.30 2.02
N LYS A 533 -1.25 21.61 1.38
CA LYS A 533 -2.67 21.54 1.77
C LYS A 533 -3.20 20.15 1.51
N ILE A 534 -4.22 19.77 2.28
CA ILE A 534 -4.94 18.51 2.03
C ILE A 534 -5.70 18.60 0.70
N ASN A 535 -5.61 17.53 -0.07
CA ASN A 535 -6.46 17.29 -1.23
C ASN A 535 -7.67 16.44 -0.75
N GLY A 536 -8.80 17.11 -0.58
CA GLY A 536 -10.03 16.48 -0.09
C GLY A 536 -10.57 15.40 -1.02
N THR A 537 -10.34 15.49 -2.32
CA THR A 537 -10.74 14.49 -3.31
C THR A 537 -9.89 13.21 -3.18
N LEU A 538 -8.57 13.37 -3.11
CA LEU A 538 -7.64 12.24 -2.92
C LEU A 538 -7.93 11.45 -1.64
N THR A 539 -8.32 12.16 -0.56
CA THR A 539 -8.46 11.57 0.78
C THR A 539 -9.91 11.24 1.18
N VAL A 540 -10.88 11.38 0.28
CA VAL A 540 -12.32 11.27 0.63
C VAL A 540 -12.70 9.90 1.17
N SER A 541 -12.24 8.81 0.57
CA SER A 541 -12.51 7.43 0.96
C SER A 541 -12.11 7.19 2.42
N GLU A 542 -10.88 7.57 2.76
CA GLU A 542 -10.33 7.42 4.11
C GLU A 542 -11.02 8.30 5.14
N ASN A 543 -11.37 9.54 4.76
CA ASN A 543 -12.07 10.45 5.65
C ASN A 543 -13.52 10.01 5.92
N ILE A 544 -14.19 9.39 4.95
CA ILE A 544 -15.51 8.75 5.15
C ILE A 544 -15.37 7.56 6.11
N ALA A 545 -14.35 6.72 5.90
CA ALA A 545 -14.10 5.55 6.73
C ALA A 545 -13.78 5.94 8.18
N ASP A 546 -12.97 6.97 8.41
CA ASP A 546 -12.68 7.51 9.75
C ASP A 546 -13.93 8.04 10.46
N ALA A 547 -14.75 8.82 9.76
CA ALA A 547 -15.95 9.41 10.34
C ALA A 547 -16.97 8.31 10.75
N GLY A 548 -17.19 7.33 9.88
CA GLY A 548 -18.04 6.16 10.15
C GLY A 548 -17.46 5.29 11.26
N GLY A 549 -16.17 4.98 11.17
CA GLY A 549 -15.46 4.12 12.10
C GLY A 549 -15.42 4.65 13.51
N LEU A 550 -14.99 5.88 13.71
CA LEU A 550 -14.93 6.50 15.04
C LEU A 550 -16.32 6.65 15.66
N SER A 551 -17.32 7.02 14.85
CA SER A 551 -18.73 7.14 15.29
C SER A 551 -19.29 5.78 15.75
N CYS A 552 -19.02 4.69 15.02
CA CYS A 552 -19.47 3.35 15.36
C CYS A 552 -18.79 2.84 16.64
N ALA A 553 -17.47 3.03 16.76
CA ALA A 553 -16.71 2.64 17.94
C ALA A 553 -17.13 3.42 19.20
N LEU A 554 -17.51 4.69 19.04
CA LEU A 554 -18.07 5.50 20.13
C LEU A 554 -19.39 4.91 20.63
N GLU A 555 -20.31 4.50 19.76
CA GLU A 555 -21.58 3.86 20.15
C GLU A 555 -21.34 2.55 20.90
N ALA A 556 -20.36 1.74 20.45
CA ALA A 556 -19.95 0.55 21.18
C ALA A 556 -19.42 0.87 22.58
N THR A 557 -18.61 1.93 22.69
CA THR A 557 -18.07 2.39 23.99
C THR A 557 -19.18 2.86 24.92
N GLN A 558 -20.14 3.64 24.43
CA GLN A 558 -21.26 4.15 25.21
C GLN A 558 -22.19 3.03 25.74
N ALA A 559 -22.19 1.86 25.11
CA ALA A 559 -22.93 0.69 25.56
C ALA A 559 -22.24 -0.10 26.69
N LEU A 560 -20.97 0.21 27.00
CA LEU A 560 -20.25 -0.43 28.10
C LEU A 560 -20.82 -0.02 29.47
N PRO A 561 -20.83 -0.93 30.45
CA PRO A 561 -21.25 -0.59 31.81
C PRO A 561 -20.40 0.46 32.51
N ASP A 562 -19.11 0.52 32.16
CA ASP A 562 -18.05 1.36 32.70
C ASP A 562 -17.42 2.24 31.61
N ALA A 563 -18.24 2.77 30.70
CA ALA A 563 -17.79 3.61 29.60
C ALA A 563 -16.98 4.83 30.07
N ASP A 564 -15.78 4.99 29.57
CA ASP A 564 -14.91 6.16 29.74
C ASP A 564 -14.63 6.81 28.39
N LEU A 565 -15.40 7.87 28.08
CA LEU A 565 -15.29 8.56 26.79
C LEU A 565 -14.00 9.39 26.69
N GLU A 566 -13.43 9.85 27.81
CA GLU A 566 -12.14 10.53 27.77
C GLU A 566 -11.04 9.54 27.32
N ASP A 567 -10.99 8.34 27.93
CA ASP A 567 -10.00 7.32 27.56
C ASP A 567 -10.18 6.82 26.12
N PHE A 568 -11.43 6.75 25.64
CA PHE A 568 -11.74 6.47 24.23
C PHE A 568 -11.12 7.51 23.29
N PHE A 569 -11.40 8.80 23.48
CA PHE A 569 -10.89 9.86 22.61
C PHE A 569 -9.36 10.05 22.76
N PHE A 570 -8.83 9.86 23.95
CA PHE A 570 -7.38 9.92 24.15
C PHE A 570 -6.66 8.79 23.43
N ASN A 571 -7.21 7.57 23.43
CA ASN A 571 -6.57 6.48 22.73
C ASN A 571 -6.71 6.62 21.20
N TRP A 572 -7.84 7.14 20.70
CA TRP A 572 -7.96 7.56 19.31
C TRP A 572 -6.83 8.51 18.90
N ALA A 573 -6.56 9.57 19.66
CA ALA A 573 -5.48 10.50 19.36
C ALA A 573 -4.08 9.84 19.49
N ARG A 574 -3.89 8.88 20.41
CA ARG A 574 -2.61 8.17 20.60
C ARG A 574 -2.26 7.27 19.42
N VAL A 575 -3.21 6.55 18.84
CA VAL A 575 -2.91 5.67 17.71
C VAL A 575 -2.45 6.46 16.47
N TRP A 576 -2.85 7.71 16.34
CA TRP A 576 -2.41 8.61 15.26
C TRP A 576 -1.15 9.41 15.59
N CYS A 577 -0.55 9.18 16.78
CA CYS A 577 0.68 9.83 17.18
C CYS A 577 1.78 9.63 16.12
N ARG A 578 2.26 10.72 15.53
CA ARG A 578 3.27 10.69 14.46
C ARG A 578 4.10 11.95 14.43
N LYS A 579 5.39 11.80 14.26
CA LYS A 579 6.33 12.86 13.90
C LYS A 579 7.01 12.47 12.60
N ALA A 580 7.03 13.37 11.61
CA ALA A 580 7.54 13.08 10.28
C ALA A 580 8.47 14.19 9.77
N ARG A 581 9.36 13.83 8.83
CA ARG A 581 10.25 14.80 8.16
C ARG A 581 9.46 15.62 7.15
N PRO A 582 9.83 16.90 6.93
CA PRO A 582 9.11 17.78 6.00
C PRO A 582 8.99 17.22 4.58
N GLU A 583 10.07 16.65 4.04
CA GLU A 583 10.10 16.07 2.69
C GLU A 583 9.08 14.91 2.58
N TYR A 584 8.99 14.08 3.62
CA TYR A 584 8.06 12.97 3.67
C TYR A 584 6.61 13.45 3.80
N ILE A 585 6.35 14.50 4.57
CA ILE A 585 5.03 15.15 4.64
C ILE A 585 4.62 15.62 3.24
N ASN A 586 5.50 16.34 2.55
CA ASN A 586 5.24 16.85 1.21
C ASN A 586 4.99 15.72 0.20
N LEU A 587 5.76 14.62 0.28
CA LEU A 587 5.52 13.44 -0.54
C LEU A 587 4.11 12.87 -0.30
N LEU A 588 3.73 12.63 0.95
CA LEU A 588 2.44 12.04 1.29
C LEU A 588 1.26 12.93 0.89
N LEU A 589 1.35 14.25 1.03
CA LEU A 589 0.29 15.17 0.58
C LEU A 589 -0.04 15.03 -0.91
N ASN A 590 0.91 14.54 -1.72
CA ASN A 590 0.73 14.36 -3.16
C ASN A 590 0.29 12.95 -3.57
N ILE A 591 0.58 11.91 -2.74
CA ILE A 591 0.41 10.52 -3.18
C ILE A 591 -0.41 9.64 -2.24
N ASP A 592 -0.60 10.04 -0.97
CA ASP A 592 -1.28 9.22 0.03
C ASP A 592 -2.78 9.55 0.06
N VAL A 593 -3.60 8.52 0.01
CA VAL A 593 -5.06 8.63 0.17
C VAL A 593 -5.47 8.91 1.62
N HIS A 594 -4.55 8.74 2.59
CA HIS A 594 -4.79 9.01 4.00
C HIS A 594 -4.45 10.46 4.36
N SER A 595 -5.33 11.10 5.08
CA SER A 595 -5.03 12.39 5.73
C SER A 595 -3.96 12.22 6.82
N PRO A 596 -3.14 13.25 7.12
CA PRO A 596 -2.15 13.20 8.19
C PRO A 596 -2.75 12.82 9.54
N GLY A 597 -2.03 12.01 10.34
CA GLY A 597 -2.51 11.51 11.64
C GLY A 597 -2.98 12.59 12.60
N GLU A 598 -2.29 13.74 12.65
CA GLU A 598 -2.71 14.92 13.42
C GLU A 598 -4.11 15.40 13.05
N LEU A 599 -4.37 15.48 11.74
CA LEU A 599 -5.68 15.91 11.24
C LEU A 599 -6.75 14.81 11.44
N ARG A 600 -6.41 13.53 11.27
CA ARG A 600 -7.34 12.42 11.58
C ARG A 600 -7.76 12.47 13.04
N ALA A 601 -6.81 12.65 13.96
CA ALA A 601 -7.07 12.77 15.40
C ALA A 601 -7.99 13.95 15.75
N ASN A 602 -7.88 15.06 15.04
CA ASN A 602 -8.62 16.29 15.32
C ASN A 602 -9.95 16.38 14.57
N MET A 603 -9.99 16.05 13.29
CA MET A 603 -11.16 16.32 12.44
C MET A 603 -12.29 15.31 12.63
N ALA A 604 -11.98 14.01 12.80
CA ALA A 604 -13.02 13.00 12.99
C ALA A 604 -13.87 13.25 14.26
N PRO A 605 -13.30 13.57 15.45
CA PRO A 605 -14.08 13.90 16.65
C PRO A 605 -14.97 15.15 16.51
N LYS A 606 -14.60 16.13 15.66
CA LYS A 606 -15.42 17.34 15.44
C LYS A 606 -16.82 17.04 14.87
N ASN A 607 -17.04 15.87 14.29
CA ASN A 607 -18.35 15.45 13.80
C ASN A 607 -19.23 14.79 14.88
N LEU A 608 -18.71 14.56 16.11
CA LEU A 608 -19.36 13.77 17.14
C LEU A 608 -19.88 14.64 18.29
N ALA A 609 -21.19 14.62 18.54
CA ALA A 609 -21.81 15.38 19.64
C ALA A 609 -21.21 14.99 21.02
N ALA A 610 -20.95 13.70 21.26
CA ALA A 610 -20.37 13.23 22.51
C ALA A 610 -18.97 13.81 22.79
N PHE A 611 -18.20 14.18 21.77
CA PHE A 611 -16.91 14.85 21.96
C PHE A 611 -17.09 16.22 22.61
N TYR A 612 -18.10 16.97 22.18
CA TYR A 612 -18.45 18.29 22.75
C TYR A 612 -18.92 18.16 24.19
N GLU A 613 -19.76 17.18 24.47
CA GLU A 613 -20.30 16.92 25.82
C GLU A 613 -19.20 16.47 26.78
N THR A 614 -18.29 15.59 26.32
CA THR A 614 -17.20 15.04 27.15
C THR A 614 -16.20 16.12 27.56
N PHE A 615 -15.84 17.01 26.66
CA PHE A 615 -14.79 18.01 26.89
C PHE A 615 -15.29 19.45 27.05
N GLY A 616 -16.59 19.68 27.01
CA GLY A 616 -17.19 21.01 27.16
C GLY A 616 -16.77 21.97 26.05
N ILE A 617 -16.73 21.45 24.78
CA ILE A 617 -16.39 22.25 23.61
C ILE A 617 -17.54 23.18 23.26
N GLU A 618 -17.26 24.47 23.08
CA GLU A 618 -18.24 25.52 22.85
C GLU A 618 -17.96 26.30 21.55
N PRO A 619 -18.96 27.03 20.98
CA PRO A 619 -18.72 27.91 19.86
C PRO A 619 -17.60 28.92 20.17
N GLY A 620 -16.58 28.97 19.32
CA GLY A 620 -15.37 29.77 19.46
C GLY A 620 -14.12 28.97 19.82
N ASP A 621 -14.27 27.74 20.30
CA ASP A 621 -13.14 26.81 20.46
C ASP A 621 -12.65 26.32 19.08
N ALA A 622 -11.36 26.11 18.89
CA ALA A 622 -10.80 25.65 17.60
C ALA A 622 -11.25 24.23 17.22
N MET A 623 -11.58 23.40 18.21
CA MET A 623 -12.17 22.07 17.99
C MET A 623 -13.68 22.12 17.76
N TYR A 624 -14.33 23.29 17.76
CA TYR A 624 -15.76 23.40 17.46
C TYR A 624 -16.02 23.37 15.96
N LEU A 625 -17.02 22.59 15.56
CA LEU A 625 -17.61 22.58 14.23
C LEU A 625 -19.12 22.75 14.39
N ALA A 626 -19.71 23.74 13.68
CA ALA A 626 -21.13 24.01 13.79
C ALA A 626 -21.96 22.78 13.36
N PRO A 627 -23.11 22.51 13.98
CA PRO A 627 -23.90 21.30 13.69
C PRO A 627 -24.25 21.14 12.20
N GLU A 628 -24.51 22.26 11.49
CA GLU A 628 -24.82 22.28 10.06
C GLU A 628 -23.62 21.92 9.17
N ASP A 629 -22.39 22.10 9.67
CA ASP A 629 -21.15 21.80 8.96
C ASP A 629 -20.64 20.37 9.24
N ARG A 630 -21.23 19.69 10.24
CA ARG A 630 -20.85 18.31 10.55
C ARG A 630 -21.34 17.35 9.48
N VAL A 631 -20.48 16.42 9.10
CA VAL A 631 -20.78 15.42 8.08
C VAL A 631 -20.99 14.06 8.77
N THR A 632 -22.20 13.54 8.68
CA THR A 632 -22.56 12.19 9.14
C THR A 632 -23.16 11.42 7.99
N ILE A 633 -22.45 10.40 7.51
CA ILE A 633 -22.89 9.57 6.39
C ILE A 633 -23.58 8.31 6.93
N TRP A 634 -22.90 7.55 7.78
CA TRP A 634 -23.34 6.27 8.35
C TRP A 634 -23.67 6.33 9.85
#